data_295e0eb1f6088134f43672af6aef8edf
#
_entry.id   295e0eb1f6088134f43672af6aef8edf
#
_cell.length_a   1.000
_cell.length_b   1.000
_cell.length_c   1.000
_cell.angle_alpha   90.00
_cell.angle_beta   90.00
_cell.angle_gamma   90.00
#
_symmetry.space_group_name_H-M   'P 1'
#
loop_
_entity.id
_entity.type
_entity.pdbx_description
1 polymer ?
#
loop_
_entity_poly.entity_id
_entity_poly.type
_entity_poly.pdbx_seq_one_letter_code
_entity_poly.pdbx_strand_id
1 'polypeptide(L)'
;TGHYFRNISRTPESSLGVLRISDDGKSAECVWGFNDGGAPTSELASHLMTHIARLSADKEHTAVMHVHPTNIVAMTYVHTLDEKVFTRSLWKRHTECMMVFPEGVAVLPWMLFGCDSLGVATAQKMRDFRLVVWAHHGILGTGRTLDDAFGLIECAEKAAEIYIKTASLPILNDITNE
;
A
#
# COMPACT_ATOMS: atom_id res chain seq x y z
N THR A 1 14.01 6.63 -4.58
CA THR A 1 13.86 6.49 -3.13
C THR A 1 14.78 7.49 -2.42
N GLY A 2 14.32 8.08 -1.33
CA GLY A 2 15.06 9.12 -0.61
C GLY A 2 14.89 10.53 -1.18
N HIS A 3 14.26 10.69 -2.32
CA HIS A 3 13.89 11.99 -2.85
C HIS A 3 12.57 12.47 -2.23
N TYR A 4 12.51 13.76 -1.94
CA TYR A 4 11.32 14.37 -1.36
C TYR A 4 10.42 14.92 -2.46
N PHE A 5 9.14 14.56 -2.42
CA PHE A 5 8.12 15.08 -3.35
C PHE A 5 7.74 16.55 -3.09
N ARG A 6 8.47 17.29 -2.23
CA ARG A 6 8.14 18.66 -1.84
C ARG A 6 7.96 19.62 -3.00
N ASN A 7 8.69 19.43 -4.07
CA ASN A 7 8.69 20.30 -5.23
C ASN A 7 8.22 19.60 -6.51
N ILE A 8 7.51 18.47 -6.39
CA ILE A 8 7.10 17.66 -7.54
C ILE A 8 6.34 18.47 -8.60
N SER A 9 5.54 19.45 -8.19
CA SER A 9 4.80 20.32 -9.10
C SER A 9 5.67 21.37 -9.80
N ARG A 10 6.86 21.65 -9.27
CA ARG A 10 7.80 22.65 -9.83
C ARG A 10 8.88 22.02 -10.68
N THR A 11 9.33 20.82 -10.29
CA THR A 11 10.39 20.07 -10.98
C THR A 11 9.96 18.61 -11.16
N PRO A 12 8.85 18.34 -11.89
CA PRO A 12 8.35 16.99 -12.07
C PRO A 12 9.39 16.08 -12.74
N GLU A 13 10.16 16.59 -13.68
CA GLU A 13 11.18 15.87 -14.44
C GLU A 13 12.37 15.39 -13.57
N SER A 14 12.57 15.96 -12.40
CA SER A 14 13.59 15.48 -11.45
C SER A 14 13.04 14.43 -10.48
N SER A 15 11.74 14.51 -10.18
CA SER A 15 11.11 13.67 -9.16
C SER A 15 10.36 12.48 -9.73
N LEU A 16 9.98 12.54 -11.00
CA LEU A 16 9.21 11.50 -11.71
C LEU A 16 10.04 10.91 -12.85
N GLY A 17 9.71 9.70 -13.23
CA GLY A 17 10.25 9.04 -14.41
C GLY A 17 9.19 8.21 -15.12
N VAL A 18 9.30 8.11 -16.42
CA VAL A 18 8.54 7.19 -17.26
C VAL A 18 9.47 6.08 -17.70
N LEU A 19 9.12 4.86 -17.35
CA LEU A 19 9.88 3.67 -17.71
C LEU A 19 9.17 2.90 -18.82
N ARG A 20 9.93 2.49 -19.84
CA ARG A 20 9.49 1.49 -20.81
C ARG A 20 10.04 0.14 -20.37
N ILE A 21 9.16 -0.80 -20.08
CA ILE A 21 9.56 -2.16 -19.74
C ILE A 21 9.80 -2.93 -21.03
N SER A 22 10.90 -3.71 -21.09
CA SER A 22 11.17 -4.60 -22.23
C SER A 22 10.11 -5.69 -22.38
N ASP A 23 9.92 -6.21 -23.59
CA ASP A 23 8.91 -7.25 -23.88
C ASP A 23 9.13 -8.53 -23.05
N ASP A 24 10.40 -8.84 -22.72
CA ASP A 24 10.74 -9.98 -21.86
C ASP A 24 10.65 -9.68 -20.36
N GLY A 25 10.30 -8.45 -19.96
CA GLY A 25 10.14 -8.00 -18.59
C GLY A 25 11.43 -7.91 -17.77
N LYS A 26 12.62 -8.07 -18.40
CA LYS A 26 13.90 -8.16 -17.67
C LYS A 26 14.65 -6.85 -17.55
N SER A 27 14.27 -5.85 -18.31
CA SER A 27 14.90 -4.54 -18.28
C SER A 27 13.88 -3.41 -18.40
N ALA A 28 14.27 -2.23 -17.97
CA ALA A 28 13.51 -1.01 -18.11
C ALA A 28 14.40 0.12 -18.61
N GLU A 29 13.89 0.89 -19.57
CA GLU A 29 14.53 2.10 -20.09
C GLU A 29 13.78 3.31 -19.53
N CYS A 30 14.50 4.30 -18.97
CA CYS A 30 13.90 5.57 -18.62
C CYS A 30 13.74 6.40 -19.90
N VAL A 31 12.50 6.60 -20.34
CA VAL A 31 12.19 7.35 -21.56
C VAL A 31 11.89 8.82 -21.30
N TRP A 32 11.66 9.20 -20.03
CA TRP A 32 11.47 10.57 -19.59
C TRP A 32 11.70 10.69 -18.08
N GLY A 33 12.15 11.85 -17.63
CA GLY A 33 12.33 12.19 -16.23
C GLY A 33 13.67 11.75 -15.63
N PHE A 34 13.79 11.85 -14.33
CA PHE A 34 15.04 11.62 -13.56
C PHE A 34 16.23 12.43 -14.06
N ASN A 35 16.00 13.66 -14.50
CA ASN A 35 17.01 14.51 -15.14
C ASN A 35 18.17 14.91 -14.23
N ASP A 36 18.03 14.73 -12.92
CA ASP A 36 19.05 14.98 -11.90
C ASP A 36 19.87 13.73 -11.52
N GLY A 37 19.77 12.66 -12.32
CA GLY A 37 20.40 11.38 -12.04
C GLY A 37 19.62 10.51 -11.06
N GLY A 38 18.36 10.83 -10.82
CA GLY A 38 17.44 10.02 -10.02
C GLY A 38 17.25 8.61 -10.61
N ALA A 39 16.76 7.71 -9.78
CA ALA A 39 16.48 6.33 -10.15
C ALA A 39 15.08 5.92 -9.65
N PRO A 40 14.46 4.90 -10.23
CA PRO A 40 13.25 4.31 -9.71
C PRO A 40 13.39 3.91 -8.24
N THR A 41 12.26 3.79 -7.55
CA THR A 41 12.24 3.26 -6.19
C THR A 41 12.88 1.88 -6.10
N SER A 42 13.52 1.55 -4.97
CA SER A 42 14.00 0.20 -4.67
C SER A 42 12.87 -0.85 -4.64
N GLU A 43 11.62 -0.40 -4.48
CA GLU A 43 10.41 -1.24 -4.49
C GLU A 43 9.84 -1.47 -5.90
N LEU A 44 10.57 -1.10 -6.98
CA LEU A 44 10.07 -1.22 -8.36
C LEU A 44 9.58 -2.64 -8.68
N ALA A 45 10.32 -3.68 -8.25
CA ALA A 45 9.92 -5.07 -8.47
C ALA A 45 8.54 -5.36 -7.82
N SER A 46 8.35 -4.94 -6.57
CA SER A 46 7.06 -5.09 -5.87
C SER A 46 5.92 -4.36 -6.59
N HIS A 47 6.17 -3.15 -7.09
CA HIS A 47 5.18 -2.40 -7.89
C HIS A 47 4.81 -3.14 -9.18
N LEU A 48 5.79 -3.60 -9.95
CA LEU A 48 5.54 -4.31 -11.23
C LEU A 48 4.78 -5.61 -11.01
N MET A 49 5.18 -6.42 -10.03
CA MET A 49 4.49 -7.66 -9.68
C MET A 49 3.06 -7.41 -9.19
N THR A 50 2.85 -6.33 -8.44
CA THR A 50 1.52 -5.89 -8.00
C THR A 50 0.64 -5.48 -9.19
N HIS A 51 1.17 -4.67 -10.12
CA HIS A 51 0.44 -4.31 -11.35
C HIS A 51 -0.01 -5.55 -12.13
N ILE A 52 0.88 -6.52 -12.33
CA ILE A 52 0.56 -7.77 -13.03
C ILE A 52 -0.57 -8.52 -12.31
N ALA A 53 -0.47 -8.67 -10.99
CA ALA A 53 -1.46 -9.39 -10.20
C ALA A 53 -2.83 -8.68 -10.23
N ARG A 54 -2.84 -7.36 -10.06
CA ARG A 54 -4.08 -6.58 -10.05
C ARG A 54 -4.75 -6.49 -11.40
N LEU A 55 -4.01 -6.25 -12.48
CA LEU A 55 -4.56 -6.23 -13.85
C LEU A 55 -5.10 -7.60 -14.27
N SER A 56 -4.59 -8.70 -13.71
CA SER A 56 -5.14 -10.03 -13.92
C SER A 56 -6.46 -10.24 -13.19
N ALA A 57 -6.67 -9.60 -12.03
CA ALA A 57 -7.90 -9.67 -11.26
C ALA A 57 -8.94 -8.63 -11.70
N ASP A 58 -8.49 -7.41 -12.01
CA ASP A 58 -9.33 -6.30 -12.49
C ASP A 58 -8.53 -5.41 -13.44
N LYS A 59 -8.91 -5.42 -14.71
CA LYS A 59 -8.19 -4.68 -15.78
C LYS A 59 -8.23 -3.17 -15.62
N GLU A 60 -9.13 -2.64 -14.80
CA GLU A 60 -9.21 -1.20 -14.52
C GLU A 60 -8.27 -0.74 -13.41
N HIS A 61 -7.69 -1.66 -12.62
CA HIS A 61 -6.76 -1.32 -11.54
C HIS A 61 -5.35 -1.02 -12.09
N THR A 62 -5.18 0.22 -12.55
CA THR A 62 -3.96 0.68 -13.20
C THR A 62 -3.02 1.48 -12.29
N ALA A 63 -3.47 1.86 -11.09
CA ALA A 63 -2.68 2.60 -10.12
C ALA A 63 -2.22 1.70 -8.96
N VAL A 64 -0.95 1.84 -8.58
CA VAL A 64 -0.34 1.21 -7.40
C VAL A 64 0.39 2.29 -6.61
N MET A 65 0.08 2.41 -5.33
CA MET A 65 0.69 3.36 -4.42
C MET A 65 1.30 2.63 -3.23
N HIS A 66 2.56 2.96 -2.90
CA HIS A 66 3.22 2.51 -1.69
C HIS A 66 3.59 3.71 -0.82
N VAL A 67 3.20 3.67 0.44
CA VAL A 67 3.44 4.73 1.43
C VAL A 67 3.71 4.14 2.82
N HIS A 68 4.25 4.97 3.72
CA HIS A 68 4.59 4.61 5.10
C HIS A 68 3.69 5.35 6.11
N PRO A 69 2.38 5.05 6.20
CA PRO A 69 1.47 5.73 7.11
C PRO A 69 1.77 5.34 8.54
N THR A 70 1.90 6.33 9.40
CA THR A 70 2.44 6.17 10.76
C THR A 70 1.61 5.22 11.62
N ASN A 71 0.29 5.34 11.58
CA ASN A 71 -0.58 4.57 12.48
C ASN A 71 -0.75 3.12 12.02
N ILE A 72 -0.82 2.86 10.71
CA ILE A 72 -0.77 1.50 10.16
C ILE A 72 0.54 0.81 10.57
N VAL A 73 1.68 1.49 10.40
CA VAL A 73 2.98 0.94 10.79
C VAL A 73 3.00 0.70 12.32
N ALA A 74 2.57 1.67 13.13
CA ALA A 74 2.50 1.53 14.59
C ALA A 74 1.59 0.36 15.00
N MET A 75 0.45 0.19 14.35
CA MET A 75 -0.48 -0.91 14.61
C MET A 75 0.19 -2.28 14.42
N THR A 76 1.10 -2.43 13.45
CA THR A 76 1.82 -3.70 13.24
C THR A 76 2.77 -4.08 14.38
N TYR A 77 3.14 -3.16 15.27
CA TYR A 77 3.94 -3.45 16.48
C TYR A 77 3.12 -3.91 17.66
N VAL A 78 1.86 -3.50 17.74
CA VAL A 78 1.02 -3.68 18.94
C VAL A 78 -0.20 -4.59 18.71
N HIS A 79 -0.44 -4.99 17.47
CA HIS A 79 -1.54 -5.86 17.08
C HIS A 79 -1.04 -7.18 16.49
N THR A 80 -1.87 -8.23 16.56
CA THR A 80 -1.58 -9.46 15.81
C THR A 80 -1.55 -9.21 14.31
N LEU A 81 -0.69 -9.94 13.60
CA LEU A 81 -0.59 -9.87 12.13
C LEU A 81 -1.54 -10.84 11.42
N ASP A 82 -2.49 -11.45 12.15
CA ASP A 82 -3.57 -12.22 11.54
C ASP A 82 -4.47 -11.30 10.71
N GLU A 83 -4.59 -11.57 9.41
CA GLU A 83 -5.28 -10.72 8.44
C GLU A 83 -6.75 -10.47 8.81
N LYS A 84 -7.45 -11.50 9.28
CA LYS A 84 -8.87 -11.39 9.64
C LYS A 84 -9.07 -10.55 10.88
N VAL A 85 -8.21 -10.76 11.88
CA VAL A 85 -8.25 -10.01 13.14
C VAL A 85 -7.85 -8.57 12.91
N PHE A 86 -6.81 -8.32 12.10
CA PHE A 86 -6.34 -6.98 11.74
C PHE A 86 -7.42 -6.20 10.97
N THR A 87 -7.98 -6.80 9.91
CA THR A 87 -9.10 -6.23 9.15
C THR A 87 -10.27 -5.87 10.06
N ARG A 88 -10.70 -6.80 10.92
CA ARG A 88 -11.83 -6.58 11.80
C ARG A 88 -11.59 -5.44 12.79
N SER A 89 -10.36 -5.29 13.27
CA SER A 89 -9.98 -4.18 14.15
C SER A 89 -10.07 -2.83 13.44
N LEU A 90 -9.69 -2.74 12.16
CA LEU A 90 -9.88 -1.53 11.35
C LEU A 90 -11.37 -1.23 11.16
N TRP A 91 -12.17 -2.22 10.74
CA TRP A 91 -13.61 -2.07 10.53
C TRP A 91 -14.35 -1.59 11.78
N LYS A 92 -13.97 -2.12 12.95
CA LYS A 92 -14.55 -1.71 14.23
C LYS A 92 -14.18 -0.30 14.68
N ARG A 93 -13.13 0.28 14.14
CA ARG A 93 -12.70 1.65 14.48
C ARG A 93 -13.20 2.70 13.49
N HIS A 94 -13.50 2.28 12.27
CA HIS A 94 -14.06 3.17 11.27
C HIS A 94 -14.98 2.39 10.32
N THR A 95 -16.28 2.56 10.49
CA THR A 95 -17.31 1.77 9.77
C THR A 95 -17.24 1.90 8.27
N GLU A 96 -16.76 3.04 7.76
CA GLU A 96 -16.57 3.27 6.33
C GLU A 96 -15.65 2.22 5.70
N CYS A 97 -14.68 1.71 6.46
CA CYS A 97 -13.76 0.66 5.99
C CYS A 97 -14.49 -0.58 5.45
N MET A 98 -15.62 -0.97 6.05
CA MET A 98 -16.41 -2.12 5.58
C MET A 98 -17.02 -1.90 4.19
N MET A 99 -17.27 -0.65 3.82
CA MET A 99 -17.80 -0.29 2.51
C MET A 99 -16.68 -0.08 1.50
N VAL A 100 -15.57 0.51 1.94
CA VAL A 100 -14.46 0.92 1.08
C VAL A 100 -13.57 -0.28 0.70
N PHE A 101 -13.28 -1.17 1.65
CA PHE A 101 -12.55 -2.43 1.40
C PHE A 101 -13.22 -3.62 2.11
N PRO A 102 -14.36 -4.08 1.57
CA PRO A 102 -15.11 -5.21 2.14
C PRO A 102 -14.33 -6.53 2.11
N GLU A 103 -13.36 -6.67 1.22
CA GLU A 103 -12.42 -7.80 1.19
C GLU A 103 -11.41 -7.78 2.34
N GLY A 104 -11.28 -6.64 3.03
CA GLY A 104 -10.31 -6.44 4.09
C GLY A 104 -8.93 -6.02 3.62
N VAL A 105 -7.94 -6.20 4.49
CA VAL A 105 -6.53 -5.93 4.22
C VAL A 105 -5.71 -7.20 4.41
N ALA A 106 -4.80 -7.48 3.48
CA ALA A 106 -3.80 -8.51 3.69
C ALA A 106 -2.65 -7.94 4.55
N VAL A 107 -2.03 -8.82 5.34
CA VAL A 107 -0.90 -8.46 6.19
C VAL A 107 0.24 -9.43 5.93
N LEU A 108 1.39 -8.91 5.52
CA LEU A 108 2.63 -9.67 5.41
C LEU A 108 3.49 -9.44 6.66
N PRO A 109 4.12 -10.49 7.21
CA PRO A 109 5.09 -10.33 8.27
C PRO A 109 6.28 -9.49 7.77
N TRP A 110 7.15 -9.05 8.70
CA TRP A 110 8.34 -8.35 8.29
C TRP A 110 9.17 -9.16 7.29
N MET A 111 9.52 -8.51 6.18
CA MET A 111 10.39 -9.05 5.13
C MET A 111 11.38 -7.96 4.71
N LEU A 112 12.53 -8.38 4.18
CA LEU A 112 13.51 -7.43 3.67
C LEU A 112 12.92 -6.67 2.46
N PHE A 113 12.97 -5.34 2.53
CA PHE A 113 12.49 -4.48 1.44
C PHE A 113 13.43 -4.54 0.22
N GLY A 114 12.90 -4.20 -0.97
CA GLY A 114 13.67 -4.19 -2.21
C GLY A 114 14.07 -5.57 -2.73
N CYS A 115 13.52 -6.66 -2.19
CA CYS A 115 13.80 -8.02 -2.66
C CYS A 115 12.60 -8.63 -3.40
N ASP A 116 12.88 -9.54 -4.31
CA ASP A 116 11.85 -10.21 -5.11
C ASP A 116 10.86 -11.02 -4.25
N SER A 117 11.32 -11.59 -3.14
CA SER A 117 10.46 -12.37 -2.25
C SER A 117 9.31 -11.55 -1.66
N LEU A 118 9.56 -10.29 -1.30
CA LEU A 118 8.50 -9.37 -0.85
C LEU A 118 7.53 -9.06 -1.99
N GLY A 119 8.05 -8.81 -3.20
CA GLY A 119 7.25 -8.59 -4.40
C GLY A 119 6.33 -9.77 -4.72
N VAL A 120 6.88 -11.00 -4.69
CA VAL A 120 6.11 -12.23 -4.92
C VAL A 120 5.01 -12.43 -3.87
N ALA A 121 5.35 -12.29 -2.58
CA ALA A 121 4.38 -12.41 -1.50
C ALA A 121 3.26 -11.36 -1.62
N THR A 122 3.63 -10.11 -1.95
CA THR A 122 2.68 -9.01 -2.18
C THR A 122 1.76 -9.32 -3.36
N ALA A 123 2.31 -9.73 -4.49
CA ALA A 123 1.54 -10.06 -5.69
C ALA A 123 0.55 -11.21 -5.45
N GLN A 124 0.90 -12.20 -4.64
CA GLN A 124 -0.01 -13.28 -4.25
C GLN A 124 -1.22 -12.73 -3.50
N LYS A 125 -1.01 -11.82 -2.54
CA LYS A 125 -2.09 -11.17 -1.78
C LYS A 125 -2.93 -10.23 -2.63
N MET A 126 -2.30 -9.52 -3.54
CA MET A 126 -2.96 -8.55 -4.42
C MET A 126 -3.92 -9.17 -5.45
N ARG A 127 -4.03 -10.48 -5.54
CA ARG A 127 -5.08 -11.15 -6.31
C ARG A 127 -6.45 -10.97 -5.69
N ASP A 128 -6.50 -11.01 -4.35
CA ASP A 128 -7.75 -11.01 -3.59
C ASP A 128 -7.97 -9.69 -2.83
N PHE A 129 -6.90 -8.96 -2.51
CA PHE A 129 -6.94 -7.73 -1.73
C PHE A 129 -6.44 -6.53 -2.54
N ARG A 130 -7.05 -5.36 -2.30
CA ARG A 130 -6.57 -4.08 -2.85
C ARG A 130 -5.59 -3.36 -1.93
N LEU A 131 -5.49 -3.80 -0.67
CA LEU A 131 -4.58 -3.28 0.34
C LEU A 131 -3.72 -4.40 0.90
N VAL A 132 -2.41 -4.20 0.95
CA VAL A 132 -1.44 -5.11 1.58
C VAL A 132 -0.56 -4.34 2.53
N VAL A 133 -0.66 -4.65 3.82
CA VAL A 133 0.21 -4.09 4.87
C VAL A 133 1.50 -4.89 4.92
N TRP A 134 2.62 -4.20 4.92
CA TRP A 134 3.95 -4.75 5.20
C TRP A 134 4.31 -4.41 6.64
N ALA A 135 4.34 -5.40 7.50
CA ALA A 135 4.62 -5.19 8.93
C ALA A 135 5.95 -4.44 9.13
N HIS A 136 5.91 -3.41 9.99
CA HIS A 136 7.04 -2.54 10.33
C HIS A 136 7.61 -1.69 9.18
N HIS A 137 6.87 -1.61 8.05
CA HIS A 137 7.36 -0.89 6.88
C HIS A 137 6.31 0.09 6.33
N GLY A 138 5.17 -0.41 5.87
CA GLY A 138 4.18 0.44 5.22
C GLY A 138 3.00 -0.33 4.65
N ILE A 139 2.38 0.24 3.62
CA ILE A 139 1.22 -0.33 2.95
C ILE A 139 1.30 -0.10 1.44
N LEU A 140 0.82 -1.07 0.66
CA LEU A 140 0.47 -0.87 -0.74
C LEU A 140 -1.04 -0.78 -0.89
N GLY A 141 -1.49 0.18 -1.69
CA GLY A 141 -2.87 0.33 -2.13
C GLY A 141 -2.96 0.34 -3.64
N THR A 142 -4.06 -0.19 -4.18
CA THR A 142 -4.30 -0.23 -5.63
C THR A 142 -5.67 0.30 -5.97
N GLY A 143 -5.81 0.92 -7.14
CA GLY A 143 -7.06 1.49 -7.61
C GLY A 143 -7.05 1.72 -9.12
N ARG A 144 -8.16 2.24 -9.63
CA ARG A 144 -8.27 2.69 -11.03
C ARG A 144 -7.45 3.95 -11.27
N THR A 145 -7.39 4.80 -10.26
CA THR A 145 -6.67 6.07 -10.24
C THR A 145 -5.75 6.14 -9.03
N LEU A 146 -4.86 7.13 -9.00
CA LEU A 146 -4.06 7.43 -7.80
C LEU A 146 -4.94 7.88 -6.65
N ASP A 147 -6.02 8.62 -6.91
CA ASP A 147 -6.97 9.06 -5.89
C ASP A 147 -7.70 7.86 -5.26
N ASP A 148 -8.11 6.86 -6.07
CA ASP A 148 -8.72 5.63 -5.55
C ASP A 148 -7.76 4.87 -4.62
N ALA A 149 -6.50 4.68 -5.07
CA ALA A 149 -5.48 4.01 -4.29
C ALA A 149 -5.15 4.77 -2.99
N PHE A 150 -5.08 6.11 -3.07
CA PHE A 150 -4.84 6.97 -1.91
C PHE A 150 -6.01 6.92 -0.93
N GLY A 151 -7.25 7.04 -1.42
CA GLY A 151 -8.46 6.99 -0.58
C GLY A 151 -8.60 5.69 0.21
N LEU A 152 -8.25 4.54 -0.40
CA LEU A 152 -8.18 3.26 0.31
C LEU A 152 -7.18 3.29 1.45
N ILE A 153 -5.97 3.79 1.20
CA ILE A 153 -4.90 3.88 2.19
C ILE A 153 -5.28 4.86 3.31
N GLU A 154 -5.84 6.02 2.96
CA GLU A 154 -6.27 7.03 3.93
C GLU A 154 -7.36 6.49 4.86
N CYS A 155 -8.34 5.76 4.31
CA CYS A 155 -9.40 5.14 5.11
C CYS A 155 -8.82 4.12 6.11
N ALA A 156 -7.88 3.28 5.69
CA ALA A 156 -7.20 2.32 6.57
C ALA A 156 -6.34 3.03 7.63
N GLU A 157 -5.60 4.07 7.24
CA GLU A 157 -4.76 4.86 8.15
C GLU A 157 -5.60 5.57 9.22
N LYS A 158 -6.75 6.15 8.85
CA LYS A 158 -7.68 6.76 9.79
C LYS A 158 -8.20 5.76 10.82
N ALA A 159 -8.57 4.56 10.38
CA ALA A 159 -9.00 3.49 11.28
C ALA A 159 -7.88 3.06 12.24
N ALA A 160 -6.66 2.93 11.73
CA ALA A 160 -5.48 2.61 12.54
C ALA A 160 -5.14 3.75 13.53
N GLU A 161 -5.29 5.01 13.12
CA GLU A 161 -5.13 6.16 14.02
C GLU A 161 -6.10 6.10 15.19
N ILE A 162 -7.39 5.82 14.92
CA ILE A 162 -8.40 5.67 15.96
C ILE A 162 -8.05 4.49 16.85
N TYR A 163 -7.63 3.35 16.27
CA TYR A 163 -7.20 2.19 17.03
C TYR A 163 -6.06 2.55 18.01
N ILE A 164 -4.98 3.15 17.53
CA ILE A 164 -3.82 3.52 18.35
C ILE A 164 -4.21 4.52 19.45
N LYS A 165 -5.01 5.53 19.12
CA LYS A 165 -5.46 6.54 20.09
C LYS A 165 -6.38 5.99 21.18
N THR A 166 -7.10 4.91 20.89
CA THR A 166 -8.07 4.31 21.84
C THR A 166 -7.57 3.02 22.51
N ALA A 167 -6.42 2.49 22.11
CA ALA A 167 -5.92 1.19 22.57
C ALA A 167 -5.76 1.05 24.09
N SER A 168 -5.46 2.16 24.78
CA SER A 168 -5.30 2.21 26.24
C SER A 168 -6.54 2.74 26.99
N LEU A 169 -7.62 3.05 26.27
CA LEU A 169 -8.84 3.63 26.85
C LEU A 169 -9.94 2.55 27.01
N PRO A 170 -10.82 2.67 27.99
CA PRO A 170 -11.99 1.81 28.08
C PRO A 170 -12.92 2.10 26.89
N ILE A 171 -13.26 1.07 26.12
CA ILE A 171 -14.22 1.17 25.03
C ILE A 171 -15.62 1.03 25.61
N LEU A 172 -16.36 2.12 25.61
CA LEU A 172 -17.73 2.16 26.15
C LEU A 172 -18.79 1.78 25.12
N ASN A 173 -18.50 1.99 23.84
CA ASN A 173 -19.39 1.65 22.72
C ASN A 173 -18.57 0.88 21.68
N ASP A 174 -18.92 -0.35 21.42
CA ASP A 174 -18.25 -1.18 20.41
C ASP A 174 -19.23 -1.54 19.30
N ILE A 175 -18.70 -1.71 18.09
CA ILE A 175 -19.47 -2.25 16.97
C ILE A 175 -19.57 -3.75 17.15
N THR A 176 -20.81 -4.26 17.25
CA THR A 176 -21.07 -5.69 17.40
C THR A 176 -20.71 -6.48 16.14
N ASN A 177 -20.74 -7.80 16.25
CA ASN A 177 -20.45 -8.67 15.10
C ASN A 177 -21.71 -9.04 14.31
N GLU A 178 -22.84 -8.39 14.62
CA GLU A 178 -24.14 -8.62 13.97
C GLU A 178 -24.35 -7.71 12.77
#